data_46b101f9d15f06b3c027729309cee5de
#
_entry.id   46b101f9d15f06b3c027729309cee5de
#
_cell.length_a   1.000
_cell.length_b   1.000
_cell.length_c   1.000
_cell.angle_alpha   90.00
_cell.angle_beta   90.00
_cell.angle_gamma   90.00
#
_symmetry.space_group_name_H-M   'P 1'
#
loop_
_entity.id
_entity.type
_entity.pdbx_description
1 polymer ?
#
loop_
_entity_poly.entity_id
_entity_poly.type
_entity_poly.pdbx_seq_one_letter_code
_entity_poly.pdbx_strand_id
1 'polypeptide(L)'
;MCRYLCPVQLVTGRETNTPRAKGLQVSMIERGMPMEADCARTMYECLLCGACAADCATGFDPLIYIREARTQANVLDIVPANVQAVIDRVLDTGNLYGAAESAVDFTGIPQTGETLVWLGETARYAVPGTAEALFAILRKAGTDFAALKDEPASGSALGDLLGFVEDVRLQASQAAEAIRASGAKRVVVLDSYDAALMRHQYPEWGIELPEVITAAAFVDALVREGKLTLRQDGGKITYHDSSRLARDLEEYEPARNLLRVMGYEICEMWQNRKLTRCCGSAVARAYMPEICGKIARLRWDDASRTEAKLLTAACPQSTEGLAAAVPEGYAYADLFELVERHL
;
A
#
# COMPACT_ATOMS: atom_id res chain seq x y z
N MET A 1 -21.79 9.27 -0.18
CA MET A 1 -22.47 7.95 0.01
C MET A 1 -21.54 6.84 -0.44
N CYS A 2 -21.19 5.94 0.45
CA CYS A 2 -20.15 4.90 0.31
C CYS A 2 -20.25 4.01 -0.96
N ARG A 3 -21.43 3.83 -1.54
CA ARG A 3 -21.64 3.10 -2.79
C ARG A 3 -20.82 3.67 -3.97
N TYR A 4 -20.81 4.99 -4.14
CA TYR A 4 -20.17 5.65 -5.29
C TYR A 4 -18.65 5.77 -5.16
N LEU A 5 -18.12 5.45 -4.00
CA LEU A 5 -16.67 5.49 -3.72
C LEU A 5 -16.03 4.10 -3.73
N CYS A 6 -16.84 3.04 -3.56
CA CYS A 6 -16.32 1.68 -3.52
C CYS A 6 -15.83 1.24 -4.90
N PRO A 7 -14.52 1.10 -5.14
CA PRO A 7 -13.99 0.73 -6.46
C PRO A 7 -14.43 -0.67 -6.89
N VAL A 8 -14.60 -1.60 -5.95
CA VAL A 8 -15.09 -2.95 -6.24
C VAL A 8 -16.52 -2.92 -6.75
N GLN A 9 -17.40 -2.14 -6.09
CA GLN A 9 -18.78 -1.99 -6.55
C GLN A 9 -18.86 -1.34 -7.93
N LEU A 10 -18.03 -0.30 -8.17
CA LEU A 10 -18.05 0.42 -9.46
C LEU A 10 -17.66 -0.49 -10.64
N VAL A 11 -16.75 -1.44 -10.46
CA VAL A 11 -16.33 -2.34 -11.56
C VAL A 11 -17.14 -3.62 -11.65
N THR A 12 -17.82 -4.03 -10.56
CA THR A 12 -18.65 -5.25 -10.56
C THR A 12 -20.14 -4.99 -10.79
N GLY A 13 -20.62 -3.78 -10.50
CA GLY A 13 -22.02 -3.41 -10.52
C GLY A 13 -22.87 -4.08 -9.41
N ARG A 14 -22.26 -4.93 -8.56
CA ARG A 14 -22.98 -5.72 -7.54
C ARG A 14 -23.21 -4.91 -6.28
N GLU A 15 -24.46 -4.80 -5.84
CA GLU A 15 -24.83 -4.10 -4.60
C GLU A 15 -24.22 -4.80 -3.36
N THR A 16 -24.06 -6.12 -3.38
CA THR A 16 -23.43 -6.91 -2.31
C THR A 16 -22.00 -6.45 -1.99
N ASN A 17 -21.32 -5.84 -2.96
CA ASN A 17 -19.96 -5.31 -2.78
C ASN A 17 -19.92 -3.94 -2.10
N THR A 18 -21.06 -3.30 -1.88
CA THR A 18 -21.08 -2.02 -1.17
C THR A 18 -20.79 -2.21 0.32
N PRO A 19 -20.12 -1.25 0.98
CA PRO A 19 -19.93 -1.29 2.43
C PRO A 19 -21.23 -1.42 3.20
N ARG A 20 -22.30 -0.76 2.73
CA ARG A 20 -23.64 -0.85 3.31
C ARG A 20 -24.21 -2.27 3.29
N ALA A 21 -24.11 -2.96 2.15
CA ALA A 21 -24.62 -4.33 2.03
C ALA A 21 -23.81 -5.30 2.91
N LYS A 22 -22.48 -5.13 2.97
CA LYS A 22 -21.63 -5.89 3.90
C LYS A 22 -22.03 -5.66 5.36
N GLY A 23 -22.27 -4.43 5.77
CA GLY A 23 -22.74 -4.10 7.12
C GLY A 23 -24.11 -4.69 7.43
N LEU A 24 -25.02 -4.76 6.43
CA LEU A 24 -26.30 -5.43 6.59
C LEU A 24 -26.12 -6.94 6.82
N GLN A 25 -25.24 -7.60 6.05
CA GLN A 25 -24.92 -9.04 6.26
C GLN A 25 -24.38 -9.29 7.67
N VAL A 26 -23.42 -8.49 8.14
CA VAL A 26 -22.89 -8.62 9.51
C VAL A 26 -24.00 -8.40 10.54
N SER A 27 -24.85 -7.38 10.37
CA SER A 27 -26.01 -7.14 11.26
C SER A 27 -27.00 -8.31 11.29
N MET A 28 -27.15 -9.06 10.21
CA MET A 28 -27.99 -10.27 10.16
C MET A 28 -27.33 -11.43 10.93
N ILE A 29 -26.00 -11.59 10.80
CA ILE A 29 -25.23 -12.58 11.55
C ILE A 29 -25.31 -12.32 13.05
N GLU A 30 -25.16 -11.08 13.49
CA GLU A 30 -25.31 -10.65 14.88
C GLU A 30 -26.72 -10.96 15.47
N ARG A 31 -27.72 -11.04 14.59
CA ARG A 31 -29.11 -11.39 14.95
C ARG A 31 -29.38 -12.89 14.89
N GLY A 32 -28.34 -13.73 14.74
CA GLY A 32 -28.46 -15.18 14.80
C GLY A 32 -28.56 -15.88 13.44
N MET A 33 -28.37 -15.18 12.31
CA MET A 33 -28.19 -15.86 11.02
C MET A 33 -26.80 -16.50 10.95
N PRO A 34 -26.65 -17.72 10.39
CA PRO A 34 -25.34 -18.30 10.20
C PRO A 34 -24.51 -17.50 9.20
N MET A 35 -23.22 -17.39 9.42
CA MET A 35 -22.27 -16.91 8.42
C MET A 35 -21.95 -18.05 7.46
N GLU A 36 -22.38 -17.92 6.20
CA GLU A 36 -22.16 -18.91 5.14
C GLU A 36 -21.01 -18.49 4.21
N ALA A 37 -20.50 -19.42 3.40
CA ALA A 37 -19.39 -19.21 2.48
C ALA A 37 -19.61 -18.04 1.50
N ASP A 38 -20.83 -17.79 1.04
CA ASP A 38 -21.18 -16.66 0.18
C ASP A 38 -21.02 -15.31 0.89
N CYS A 39 -21.32 -15.27 2.20
CA CYS A 39 -21.09 -14.09 3.02
C CYS A 39 -19.58 -13.85 3.18
N ALA A 40 -18.82 -14.91 3.52
CA ALA A 40 -17.37 -14.84 3.61
C ALA A 40 -16.75 -14.32 2.30
N ARG A 41 -17.13 -14.91 1.15
CA ARG A 41 -16.68 -14.44 -0.17
C ARG A 41 -16.92 -12.95 -0.37
N THR A 42 -18.11 -12.46 0.00
CA THR A 42 -18.46 -11.03 -0.13
C THR A 42 -17.53 -10.15 0.72
N MET A 43 -17.14 -10.59 1.94
CA MET A 43 -16.21 -9.85 2.79
C MET A 43 -14.80 -9.79 2.21
N TYR A 44 -14.36 -10.86 1.52
CA TYR A 44 -13.08 -10.85 0.80
C TYR A 44 -13.11 -10.03 -0.49
N GLU A 45 -14.26 -9.77 -1.09
CA GLU A 45 -14.42 -8.81 -2.18
C GLU A 45 -14.40 -7.35 -1.65
N CYS A 46 -13.39 -7.02 -0.82
CA CYS A 46 -13.13 -5.69 -0.29
C CYS A 46 -11.61 -5.46 -0.28
N LEU A 47 -11.18 -4.26 -0.73
CA LEU A 47 -9.77 -3.88 -0.76
C LEU A 47 -9.26 -3.34 0.59
N LEU A 48 -10.11 -3.24 1.60
CA LEU A 48 -9.82 -2.55 2.87
C LEU A 48 -9.19 -1.15 2.67
N CYS A 49 -9.59 -0.45 1.61
CA CYS A 49 -8.97 0.81 1.18
C CYS A 49 -9.46 2.05 1.95
N GLY A 50 -10.47 1.93 2.80
CA GLY A 50 -10.97 3.03 3.63
C GLY A 50 -11.76 4.14 2.94
N ALA A 51 -11.99 4.08 1.60
CA ALA A 51 -12.71 5.15 0.89
C ALA A 51 -14.13 5.39 1.44
N CYS A 52 -14.80 4.33 1.86
CA CYS A 52 -16.13 4.40 2.46
C CYS A 52 -16.15 5.03 3.86
N ALA A 53 -15.09 4.84 4.65
CA ALA A 53 -14.92 5.48 5.95
C ALA A 53 -14.63 6.98 5.77
N ALA A 54 -13.73 7.32 4.84
CA ALA A 54 -13.30 8.69 4.59
C ALA A 54 -14.43 9.65 4.17
N ASP A 55 -15.47 9.14 3.49
CA ASP A 55 -16.64 9.92 3.04
C ASP A 55 -17.89 9.64 3.89
N CYS A 56 -17.76 8.96 5.00
CA CYS A 56 -18.90 8.64 5.85
C CYS A 56 -19.37 9.87 6.64
N ALA A 57 -20.58 10.34 6.39
CA ALA A 57 -21.14 11.50 7.07
C ALA A 57 -21.32 11.30 8.59
N THR A 58 -21.37 10.03 9.04
CA THR A 58 -21.49 9.69 10.47
C THR A 58 -20.15 9.33 11.10
N GLY A 59 -19.04 9.37 10.35
CA GLY A 59 -17.72 8.98 10.84
C GLY A 59 -17.55 7.49 11.10
N PHE A 60 -18.47 6.64 10.59
CA PHE A 60 -18.40 5.20 10.80
C PHE A 60 -17.35 4.55 9.91
N ASP A 61 -16.51 3.68 10.49
CA ASP A 61 -15.50 2.90 9.76
C ASP A 61 -15.97 1.47 9.48
N PRO A 62 -16.34 1.16 8.23
CA PRO A 62 -16.72 -0.20 7.83
C PRO A 62 -15.60 -1.24 7.88
N LEU A 63 -14.33 -0.81 7.94
CA LEU A 63 -13.20 -1.73 7.93
C LEU A 63 -13.15 -2.60 9.19
N ILE A 64 -13.66 -2.07 10.30
CA ILE A 64 -13.71 -2.78 11.59
C ILE A 64 -14.49 -4.09 11.44
N TYR A 65 -15.75 -4.01 11.01
CA TYR A 65 -16.57 -5.22 10.89
C TYR A 65 -16.18 -6.11 9.71
N ILE A 66 -15.55 -5.56 8.67
CA ILE A 66 -15.07 -6.38 7.54
C ILE A 66 -13.87 -7.23 7.97
N ARG A 67 -12.93 -6.67 8.72
CA ARG A 67 -11.81 -7.42 9.30
C ARG A 67 -12.31 -8.51 10.26
N GLU A 68 -13.22 -8.15 11.17
CA GLU A 68 -13.83 -9.11 12.10
C GLU A 68 -14.52 -10.26 11.36
N ALA A 69 -15.27 -9.95 10.31
CA ALA A 69 -15.90 -10.97 9.48
C ALA A 69 -14.91 -11.88 8.75
N ARG A 70 -13.73 -11.38 8.35
CA ARG A 70 -12.65 -12.22 7.79
C ARG A 70 -12.05 -13.14 8.86
N THR A 71 -11.82 -12.62 10.07
CA THR A 71 -11.39 -13.42 11.22
C THR A 71 -12.40 -14.54 11.50
N GLN A 72 -13.68 -14.20 11.55
CA GLN A 72 -14.74 -15.18 11.77
C GLN A 72 -14.84 -16.23 10.66
N ALA A 73 -14.66 -15.84 9.40
CA ALA A 73 -14.63 -16.77 8.26
C ALA A 73 -13.49 -17.80 8.39
N ASN A 74 -12.33 -17.35 8.86
CA ASN A 74 -11.20 -18.24 9.13
C ASN A 74 -11.49 -19.21 10.29
N VAL A 75 -12.07 -18.73 11.39
CA VAL A 75 -12.46 -19.58 12.54
C VAL A 75 -13.50 -20.64 12.15
N LEU A 76 -14.40 -20.31 11.22
CA LEU A 76 -15.46 -21.22 10.74
C LEU A 76 -15.00 -22.12 9.57
N ASP A 77 -13.77 -22.01 9.11
CA ASP A 77 -13.23 -22.77 7.96
C ASP A 77 -14.08 -22.58 6.68
N ILE A 78 -14.54 -21.34 6.42
CA ILE A 78 -15.35 -20.98 5.25
C ILE A 78 -14.66 -19.90 4.37
N VAL A 79 -13.35 -19.76 4.51
CA VAL A 79 -12.55 -18.89 3.66
C VAL A 79 -12.61 -19.36 2.21
N PRO A 80 -12.83 -18.47 1.22
CA PRO A 80 -12.81 -18.88 -0.19
C PRO A 80 -11.49 -19.53 -0.59
N ALA A 81 -11.52 -20.65 -1.35
CA ALA A 81 -10.34 -21.43 -1.68
C ALA A 81 -9.20 -20.62 -2.35
N ASN A 82 -9.55 -19.65 -3.19
CA ASN A 82 -8.57 -18.77 -3.82
C ASN A 82 -7.89 -17.81 -2.81
N VAL A 83 -8.58 -17.45 -1.74
CA VAL A 83 -8.02 -16.64 -0.64
C VAL A 83 -7.17 -17.52 0.27
N GLN A 84 -7.68 -18.73 0.61
CA GLN A 84 -6.95 -19.70 1.42
C GLN A 84 -5.58 -20.03 0.80
N ALA A 85 -5.53 -20.25 -0.51
CA ALA A 85 -4.27 -20.48 -1.21
C ALA A 85 -3.25 -19.32 -1.09
N VAL A 86 -3.71 -18.08 -0.90
CA VAL A 86 -2.84 -16.92 -0.64
C VAL A 86 -2.40 -16.90 0.82
N ILE A 87 -3.30 -17.22 1.76
CA ILE A 87 -2.97 -17.35 3.19
C ILE A 87 -1.88 -18.40 3.37
N ASP A 88 -2.08 -19.60 2.84
CA ASP A 88 -1.11 -20.70 2.91
C ASP A 88 0.25 -20.29 2.34
N ARG A 89 0.25 -19.64 1.18
CA ARG A 89 1.48 -19.09 0.58
C ARG A 89 2.21 -18.13 1.50
N VAL A 90 1.50 -17.18 2.11
CA VAL A 90 2.13 -16.20 3.02
C VAL A 90 2.67 -16.89 4.27
N LEU A 91 1.96 -17.87 4.80
CA LEU A 91 2.42 -18.63 5.97
C LEU A 91 3.64 -19.51 5.65
N ASP A 92 3.64 -20.17 4.48
CA ASP A 92 4.70 -21.07 4.07
C ASP A 92 6.00 -20.36 3.66
N THR A 93 5.87 -19.22 2.94
CA THR A 93 7.02 -18.54 2.31
C THR A 93 7.38 -17.20 2.96
N GLY A 94 6.56 -16.72 3.90
CA GLY A 94 6.74 -15.42 4.54
C GLY A 94 6.43 -14.22 3.64
N ASN A 95 5.86 -14.42 2.44
CA ASN A 95 5.50 -13.31 1.55
C ASN A 95 4.35 -13.63 0.59
N LEU A 96 3.69 -12.57 0.14
CA LEU A 96 2.54 -12.61 -0.77
C LEU A 96 2.84 -13.25 -2.14
N TYR A 97 4.09 -13.16 -2.59
CA TYR A 97 4.51 -13.57 -3.94
C TYR A 97 4.98 -15.03 -4.02
N GLY A 98 5.22 -15.67 -2.86
CA GLY A 98 5.76 -17.04 -2.81
C GLY A 98 7.19 -17.13 -3.31
N ALA A 99 7.92 -16.01 -3.32
CA ALA A 99 9.27 -15.94 -3.81
C ALA A 99 10.27 -16.29 -2.72
N ALA A 100 11.30 -17.10 -3.08
CA ALA A 100 12.36 -17.48 -2.15
C ALA A 100 13.40 -16.37 -1.95
N GLU A 101 13.66 -15.56 -2.98
CA GLU A 101 14.68 -14.51 -2.96
C GLU A 101 14.11 -13.19 -3.46
N SER A 102 14.61 -12.09 -2.90
CA SER A 102 14.32 -10.74 -3.36
C SER A 102 14.88 -10.48 -4.75
N ALA A 103 14.12 -9.76 -5.59
CA ALA A 103 14.58 -9.31 -6.90
C ALA A 103 15.44 -8.03 -6.84
N VAL A 104 15.55 -7.38 -5.67
CA VAL A 104 16.34 -6.15 -5.47
C VAL A 104 17.82 -6.47 -5.38
N ASP A 105 18.66 -5.65 -6.01
CA ASP A 105 20.12 -5.73 -5.88
C ASP A 105 20.59 -5.07 -4.58
N PHE A 106 21.05 -5.88 -3.61
CA PHE A 106 21.62 -5.45 -2.34
C PHE A 106 23.14 -5.27 -2.37
N THR A 107 23.77 -5.28 -3.54
CA THR A 107 25.23 -5.13 -3.65
C THR A 107 25.70 -3.83 -3.03
N GLY A 108 26.59 -3.93 -2.02
CA GLY A 108 27.14 -2.78 -1.29
C GLY A 108 26.14 -2.09 -0.35
N ILE A 109 25.01 -2.69 -0.03
CA ILE A 109 24.06 -2.19 0.98
C ILE A 109 24.37 -2.85 2.33
N PRO A 110 24.67 -2.06 3.38
CA PRO A 110 24.81 -2.58 4.74
C PRO A 110 23.51 -3.16 5.29
N GLN A 111 23.62 -4.17 6.18
CA GLN A 111 22.46 -4.75 6.86
C GLN A 111 22.18 -4.07 8.23
N THR A 112 23.10 -3.25 8.70
CA THR A 112 23.04 -2.54 9.99
C THR A 112 23.37 -1.08 9.80
N GLY A 113 22.67 -0.18 10.51
CA GLY A 113 22.89 1.25 10.44
C GLY A 113 21.82 2.05 11.17
N GLU A 114 22.07 3.33 11.42
CA GLU A 114 21.12 4.20 12.14
C GLU A 114 19.87 4.53 11.34
N THR A 115 19.93 4.52 10.01
CA THR A 115 18.78 4.67 9.11
C THR A 115 18.55 3.36 8.39
N LEU A 116 17.48 2.65 8.71
CA LEU A 116 17.06 1.44 8.02
C LEU A 116 16.04 1.76 6.95
N VAL A 117 16.26 1.31 5.72
CA VAL A 117 15.25 1.32 4.66
C VAL A 117 14.48 0.01 4.72
N TRP A 118 13.19 0.11 5.01
CA TRP A 118 12.23 -0.99 4.96
C TRP A 118 11.50 -0.96 3.62
N LEU A 119 11.66 -2.00 2.82
CA LEU A 119 11.19 -2.03 1.43
C LEU A 119 9.74 -2.46 1.30
N GLY A 120 9.33 -3.46 2.08
CA GLY A 120 8.06 -4.16 1.92
C GLY A 120 8.09 -5.20 0.79
N GLU A 121 7.12 -6.11 0.83
CA GLU A 121 7.09 -7.27 -0.07
C GLU A 121 6.98 -6.86 -1.55
N THR A 122 6.13 -5.89 -1.88
CA THR A 122 5.89 -5.51 -3.28
C THR A 122 7.15 -4.94 -3.94
N ALA A 123 7.90 -4.08 -3.26
CA ALA A 123 9.16 -3.55 -3.80
C ALA A 123 10.21 -4.67 -3.96
N ARG A 124 10.26 -5.60 -3.02
CA ARG A 124 11.25 -6.69 -3.04
C ARG A 124 11.03 -7.71 -4.15
N TYR A 125 9.77 -8.01 -4.46
CA TYR A 125 9.44 -9.16 -5.31
C TYR A 125 8.78 -8.81 -6.64
N ALA A 126 8.08 -7.67 -6.76
CA ALA A 126 7.33 -7.32 -7.95
C ALA A 126 7.86 -6.09 -8.70
N VAL A 127 8.33 -5.07 -7.98
CA VAL A 127 8.79 -3.79 -8.56
C VAL A 127 10.14 -3.34 -7.97
N PRO A 128 11.22 -4.12 -8.14
CA PRO A 128 12.52 -3.86 -7.51
C PRO A 128 13.12 -2.51 -7.90
N GLY A 129 12.83 -1.99 -9.10
CA GLY A 129 13.32 -0.69 -9.58
C GLY A 129 12.98 0.47 -8.65
N THR A 130 11.82 0.42 -7.97
CA THR A 130 11.45 1.45 -6.98
C THR A 130 12.42 1.47 -5.78
N ALA A 131 12.84 0.30 -5.28
CA ALA A 131 13.80 0.19 -4.19
C ALA A 131 15.20 0.61 -4.62
N GLU A 132 15.64 0.18 -5.79
CA GLU A 132 16.94 0.49 -6.36
C GLU A 132 17.08 2.00 -6.64
N ALA A 133 16.03 2.64 -7.15
CA ALA A 133 15.96 4.08 -7.32
C ALA A 133 16.07 4.82 -5.95
N LEU A 134 15.37 4.34 -4.91
CA LEU A 134 15.50 4.91 -3.58
C LEU A 134 16.94 4.78 -3.05
N PHE A 135 17.59 3.63 -3.22
CA PHE A 135 18.99 3.45 -2.84
C PHE A 135 19.93 4.42 -3.59
N ALA A 136 19.72 4.62 -4.89
CA ALA A 136 20.49 5.57 -5.68
C ALA A 136 20.32 7.02 -5.16
N ILE A 137 19.08 7.42 -4.85
CA ILE A 137 18.75 8.73 -4.27
C ILE A 137 19.49 8.92 -2.93
N LEU A 138 19.44 7.94 -2.03
CA LEU A 138 20.06 8.02 -0.70
C LEU A 138 21.59 8.08 -0.79
N ARG A 139 22.19 7.29 -1.68
CA ARG A 139 23.64 7.38 -1.97
C ARG A 139 24.02 8.78 -2.47
N LYS A 140 23.24 9.34 -3.40
CA LYS A 140 23.48 10.68 -3.95
C LYS A 140 23.35 11.78 -2.89
N ALA A 141 22.43 11.62 -1.94
CA ALA A 141 22.26 12.52 -0.79
C ALA A 141 23.39 12.39 0.25
N GLY A 142 24.27 11.42 0.11
CA GLY A 142 25.29 11.12 1.14
C GLY A 142 24.68 10.61 2.44
N THR A 143 23.48 10.02 2.38
CA THR A 143 22.82 9.43 3.55
C THR A 143 23.45 8.07 3.83
N ASP A 144 23.90 7.86 5.06
CA ASP A 144 24.28 6.54 5.54
C ASP A 144 23.02 5.74 5.87
N PHE A 145 22.83 4.61 5.18
CA PHE A 145 21.64 3.78 5.33
C PHE A 145 21.95 2.28 5.21
N ALA A 146 21.07 1.49 5.77
CA ALA A 146 21.07 0.03 5.68
C ALA A 146 19.74 -0.47 5.12
N ALA A 147 19.72 -1.69 4.58
CA ALA A 147 18.51 -2.39 4.22
C ALA A 147 18.68 -3.90 4.43
N LEU A 148 17.64 -4.58 4.89
CA LEU A 148 17.70 -6.00 5.19
C LEU A 148 17.52 -6.82 3.91
N LYS A 149 18.49 -7.68 3.57
CA LYS A 149 18.35 -8.64 2.49
C LYS A 149 17.21 -9.64 2.79
N ASP A 150 17.18 -10.13 4.02
CA ASP A 150 16.15 -11.04 4.53
C ASP A 150 15.16 -10.29 5.43
N GLU A 151 14.51 -9.24 4.85
CA GLU A 151 13.47 -8.47 5.51
C GLU A 151 12.26 -9.35 5.81
N PRO A 152 11.86 -9.54 7.08
CA PRO A 152 10.70 -10.35 7.41
C PRO A 152 9.38 -9.65 7.02
N ALA A 153 8.28 -10.40 6.97
CA ALA A 153 6.96 -9.82 6.76
C ALA A 153 6.57 -8.88 7.90
N SER A 154 5.99 -7.72 7.54
CA SER A 154 5.48 -6.75 8.54
C SER A 154 4.17 -7.18 9.21
N GLY A 155 3.47 -8.17 8.65
CA GLY A 155 2.10 -8.53 9.01
C GLY A 155 1.03 -7.83 8.18
N SER A 156 1.38 -6.90 7.28
CA SER A 156 0.41 -6.15 6.50
C SER A 156 -0.43 -7.04 5.58
N ALA A 157 0.19 -7.95 4.83
CA ALA A 157 -0.50 -8.87 3.94
C ALA A 157 -1.42 -9.82 4.71
N LEU A 158 -0.91 -10.46 5.76
CA LEU A 158 -1.67 -11.39 6.56
C LEU A 158 -2.81 -10.68 7.34
N GLY A 159 -2.60 -9.43 7.78
CA GLY A 159 -3.60 -8.60 8.44
C GLY A 159 -4.78 -8.25 7.53
N ASP A 160 -4.58 -8.09 6.24
CA ASP A 160 -5.67 -7.93 5.27
C ASP A 160 -6.40 -9.27 5.01
N LEU A 161 -5.71 -10.40 5.09
CA LEU A 161 -6.29 -11.72 4.85
C LEU A 161 -7.08 -12.27 6.05
N LEU A 162 -6.51 -12.20 7.26
CA LEU A 162 -7.05 -12.83 8.45
C LEU A 162 -7.68 -11.87 9.48
N GLY A 163 -7.50 -10.55 9.30
CA GLY A 163 -7.70 -9.59 10.36
C GLY A 163 -6.47 -9.55 11.30
N PHE A 164 -6.58 -8.84 12.43
CA PHE A 164 -5.45 -8.64 13.35
C PHE A 164 -5.35 -9.72 14.43
N VAL A 165 -5.17 -10.95 13.98
CA VAL A 165 -5.02 -12.16 14.81
C VAL A 165 -3.57 -12.30 15.33
N GLU A 166 -3.34 -13.33 16.17
CA GLU A 166 -2.04 -13.55 16.83
C GLU A 166 -0.89 -13.78 15.82
N ASP A 167 -1.16 -14.49 14.71
CA ASP A 167 -0.15 -14.76 13.68
C ASP A 167 0.37 -13.45 13.05
N VAL A 168 -0.51 -12.44 12.88
CA VAL A 168 -0.14 -11.11 12.39
C VAL A 168 0.74 -10.38 13.40
N ARG A 169 0.42 -10.48 14.70
CA ARG A 169 1.22 -9.91 15.79
C ARG A 169 2.58 -10.58 15.89
N LEU A 170 2.65 -11.89 15.65
CA LEU A 170 3.92 -12.62 15.61
C LEU A 170 4.81 -12.10 14.47
N GLN A 171 4.29 -11.94 13.25
CA GLN A 171 5.04 -11.33 12.14
C GLN A 171 5.51 -9.91 12.49
N ALA A 172 4.62 -9.09 13.06
CA ALA A 172 4.95 -7.74 13.51
C ALA A 172 6.07 -7.73 14.56
N SER A 173 6.05 -8.67 15.50
CA SER A 173 7.10 -8.82 16.53
C SER A 173 8.44 -9.22 15.92
N GLN A 174 8.45 -10.14 14.96
CA GLN A 174 9.65 -10.54 14.21
C GLN A 174 10.22 -9.37 13.39
N ALA A 175 9.36 -8.58 12.73
CA ALA A 175 9.77 -7.38 12.02
C ALA A 175 10.41 -6.35 12.95
N ALA A 176 9.80 -6.10 14.11
CA ALA A 176 10.34 -5.20 15.13
C ALA A 176 11.68 -5.68 15.71
N GLU A 177 11.84 -6.98 15.87
CA GLU A 177 13.11 -7.57 16.32
C GLU A 177 14.23 -7.38 15.27
N ALA A 178 13.92 -7.61 13.99
CA ALA A 178 14.86 -7.39 12.90
C ALA A 178 15.25 -5.89 12.78
N ILE A 179 14.30 -4.96 12.95
CA ILE A 179 14.58 -3.53 13.00
C ILE A 179 15.49 -3.19 14.18
N ARG A 180 15.24 -3.71 15.37
CA ARG A 180 16.09 -3.50 16.54
C ARG A 180 17.49 -4.07 16.35
N ALA A 181 17.59 -5.28 15.79
CA ALA A 181 18.86 -5.94 15.53
C ALA A 181 19.72 -5.19 14.50
N SER A 182 19.12 -4.43 13.58
CA SER A 182 19.85 -3.59 12.62
C SER A 182 20.53 -2.37 13.25
N GLY A 183 20.20 -2.02 14.50
CA GLY A 183 20.68 -0.83 15.18
C GLY A 183 20.01 0.47 14.75
N ALA A 184 18.90 0.40 14.04
CA ALA A 184 18.21 1.55 13.50
C ALA A 184 17.69 2.49 14.61
N LYS A 185 17.89 3.78 14.41
CA LYS A 185 17.25 4.88 15.16
C LYS A 185 16.07 5.48 14.37
N ARG A 186 16.04 5.21 13.06
CA ARG A 186 14.99 5.63 12.13
C ARG A 186 14.73 4.51 11.12
N VAL A 187 13.45 4.31 10.78
CA VAL A 187 13.02 3.39 9.73
C VAL A 187 12.37 4.21 8.61
N VAL A 188 12.98 4.19 7.43
CA VAL A 188 12.45 4.80 6.20
C VAL A 188 11.66 3.73 5.47
N VAL A 189 10.33 3.83 5.45
CA VAL A 189 9.45 2.79 4.93
C VAL A 189 8.97 3.14 3.52
N LEU A 190 9.25 2.26 2.56
CA LEU A 190 8.88 2.44 1.16
C LEU A 190 7.43 2.01 0.89
N ASP A 191 6.99 0.88 1.45
CA ASP A 191 5.59 0.44 1.33
C ASP A 191 4.69 1.22 2.27
N SER A 192 3.66 1.85 1.71
CA SER A 192 2.77 2.73 2.49
C SER A 192 1.87 1.97 3.47
N TYR A 193 1.58 0.68 3.22
CA TYR A 193 0.79 -0.12 4.14
C TYR A 193 1.61 -0.53 5.35
N ASP A 194 2.86 -0.95 5.13
CA ASP A 194 3.78 -1.25 6.22
C ASP A 194 3.99 -0.02 7.11
N ALA A 195 4.18 1.16 6.50
CA ALA A 195 4.29 2.42 7.25
C ALA A 195 3.06 2.71 8.10
N ALA A 196 1.85 2.50 7.55
CA ALA A 196 0.61 2.70 8.28
C ALA A 196 0.45 1.69 9.44
N LEU A 197 0.76 0.42 9.20
CA LEU A 197 0.71 -0.63 10.21
C LEU A 197 1.70 -0.36 11.35
N MET A 198 2.94 -0.02 11.01
CA MET A 198 4.02 0.29 11.97
C MET A 198 3.72 1.51 12.82
N ARG A 199 3.07 2.55 12.24
CA ARG A 199 2.74 3.78 12.99
C ARG A 199 1.51 3.65 13.89
N HIS A 200 0.51 2.88 13.46
CA HIS A 200 -0.79 2.87 14.12
C HIS A 200 -1.05 1.57 14.88
N GLN A 201 -0.75 0.43 14.27
CA GLN A 201 -1.16 -0.84 14.83
C GLN A 201 -0.11 -1.46 15.76
N TYR A 202 1.19 -1.30 15.46
CA TYR A 202 2.25 -1.82 16.31
C TYR A 202 2.18 -1.26 17.74
N PRO A 203 2.01 0.06 17.95
CA PRO A 203 1.83 0.61 19.29
C PRO A 203 0.63 0.03 20.04
N GLU A 204 -0.50 -0.21 19.36
CA GLU A 204 -1.68 -0.84 19.94
C GLU A 204 -1.40 -2.28 20.44
N TRP A 205 -0.42 -2.95 19.83
CA TRP A 205 0.04 -4.27 20.24
C TRP A 205 1.20 -4.23 21.24
N GLY A 206 1.60 -3.04 21.71
CA GLY A 206 2.73 -2.87 22.62
C GLY A 206 4.08 -3.07 21.95
N ILE A 207 4.15 -2.98 20.63
CA ILE A 207 5.39 -3.08 19.86
C ILE A 207 5.93 -1.67 19.60
N GLU A 208 7.05 -1.34 20.24
CA GLU A 208 7.72 -0.06 20.06
C GLU A 208 8.78 -0.14 18.95
N LEU A 209 8.77 0.84 18.07
CA LEU A 209 9.76 1.04 17.00
C LEU A 209 10.48 2.38 17.17
N PRO A 210 11.67 2.55 16.55
CA PRO A 210 12.27 3.87 16.33
C PRO A 210 11.35 4.79 15.51
N GLU A 211 11.82 6.00 15.20
CA GLU A 211 11.11 6.90 14.28
C GLU A 211 10.76 6.19 12.96
N VAL A 212 9.47 6.12 12.61
CA VAL A 212 9.00 5.56 11.33
C VAL A 212 8.60 6.70 10.42
N ILE A 213 9.28 6.85 9.28
CA ILE A 213 9.02 7.86 8.26
C ILE A 213 8.81 7.20 6.90
N THR A 214 7.91 7.72 6.07
CA THR A 214 7.73 7.25 4.69
C THR A 214 8.90 7.66 3.81
N ALA A 215 9.23 6.86 2.80
CA ALA A 215 10.32 7.20 1.87
C ALA A 215 10.07 8.53 1.16
N ALA A 216 8.82 8.86 0.80
CA ALA A 216 8.49 10.14 0.16
C ALA A 216 8.76 11.34 1.09
N ALA A 217 8.34 11.26 2.36
CA ALA A 217 8.60 12.31 3.33
C ALA A 217 10.10 12.46 3.64
N PHE A 218 10.83 11.35 3.70
CA PHE A 218 12.27 11.37 3.93
C PHE A 218 13.03 12.02 2.77
N VAL A 219 12.73 11.64 1.52
CA VAL A 219 13.37 12.23 0.33
C VAL A 219 13.00 13.73 0.19
N ASP A 220 11.73 14.12 0.45
CA ASP A 220 11.32 15.53 0.48
C ASP A 220 12.12 16.33 1.53
N ALA A 221 12.38 15.75 2.70
CA ALA A 221 13.23 16.37 3.72
C ALA A 221 14.67 16.57 3.22
N LEU A 222 15.27 15.58 2.56
CA LEU A 222 16.62 15.69 1.99
C LEU A 222 16.73 16.80 0.94
N VAL A 223 15.69 16.98 0.11
CA VAL A 223 15.64 18.07 -0.88
C VAL A 223 15.53 19.43 -0.16
N ARG A 224 14.66 19.55 0.83
CA ARG A 224 14.49 20.80 1.62
C ARG A 224 15.74 21.17 2.42
N GLU A 225 16.51 20.19 2.87
CA GLU A 225 17.80 20.37 3.55
C GLU A 225 18.96 20.70 2.58
N GLY A 226 18.70 20.73 1.27
CA GLY A 226 19.71 21.00 0.26
C GLY A 226 20.71 19.85 0.02
N LYS A 227 20.42 18.65 0.54
CA LYS A 227 21.24 17.44 0.30
C LYS A 227 21.04 16.84 -1.08
N LEU A 228 19.94 17.17 -1.73
CA LEU A 228 19.61 16.77 -3.12
C LEU A 228 19.23 18.01 -3.91
N THR A 229 19.77 18.11 -5.14
CA THR A 229 19.38 19.10 -6.12
C THR A 229 18.79 18.37 -7.32
N LEU A 230 17.56 18.72 -7.68
CA LEU A 230 16.81 18.06 -8.76
C LEU A 230 16.72 19.00 -9.98
N ARG A 231 16.86 18.44 -11.19
CA ARG A 231 16.62 19.18 -12.44
C ARG A 231 15.15 19.58 -12.54
N GLN A 232 14.90 20.76 -13.10
CA GLN A 232 13.56 21.35 -13.22
C GLN A 232 13.10 21.33 -14.69
N ASP A 233 13.04 20.14 -15.28
CA ASP A 233 12.66 19.93 -16.68
C ASP A 233 11.37 19.08 -16.83
N GLY A 234 10.59 18.95 -15.75
CA GLY A 234 9.30 18.25 -15.72
C GLY A 234 8.24 18.94 -16.60
N GLY A 235 7.34 18.12 -17.12
CA GLY A 235 6.16 18.55 -17.89
C GLY A 235 4.86 18.46 -17.10
N LYS A 236 3.75 18.08 -17.75
CA LYS A 236 2.48 17.79 -17.06
C LYS A 236 2.46 16.37 -16.52
N ILE A 237 2.04 16.23 -15.26
CA ILE A 237 1.94 14.96 -14.58
C ILE A 237 0.65 14.88 -13.75
N THR A 238 0.06 13.69 -13.61
CA THR A 238 -0.97 13.44 -12.61
C THR A 238 -0.44 12.50 -11.53
N TYR A 239 -0.84 12.74 -10.28
CA TYR A 239 -0.39 11.98 -9.13
C TYR A 239 -1.51 11.13 -8.55
N HIS A 240 -1.23 9.84 -8.33
CA HIS A 240 -2.12 8.95 -7.61
C HIS A 240 -1.76 8.90 -6.13
N ASP A 241 -2.63 9.45 -5.30
CA ASP A 241 -2.54 9.27 -3.86
C ASP A 241 -2.82 7.80 -3.50
N SER A 242 -1.82 7.08 -2.97
CA SER A 242 -2.03 5.75 -2.41
C SER A 242 -3.03 5.82 -1.26
N SER A 243 -3.92 4.83 -1.18
CA SER A 243 -4.96 4.77 -0.15
C SER A 243 -4.41 4.87 1.27
N ARG A 244 -3.27 4.23 1.52
CA ARG A 244 -2.64 4.20 2.84
C ARG A 244 -1.93 5.51 3.17
N LEU A 245 -1.16 6.08 2.23
CA LEU A 245 -0.56 7.41 2.43
C LEU A 245 -1.62 8.46 2.69
N ALA A 246 -2.69 8.46 1.89
CA ALA A 246 -3.68 9.51 1.92
C ALA A 246 -4.68 9.41 3.07
N ARG A 247 -5.09 8.20 3.48
CA ARG A 247 -6.12 8.03 4.50
C ARG A 247 -5.59 7.62 5.86
N ASP A 248 -4.66 6.67 5.86
CA ASP A 248 -4.14 6.15 7.11
C ASP A 248 -3.03 7.05 7.67
N LEU A 249 -2.19 7.62 6.79
CA LEU A 249 -1.07 8.47 7.19
C LEU A 249 -1.31 9.98 6.99
N GLU A 250 -2.41 10.36 6.34
CA GLU A 250 -2.77 11.75 5.98
C GLU A 250 -1.62 12.52 5.28
N GLU A 251 -0.81 11.79 4.53
CA GLU A 251 0.38 12.30 3.85
C GLU A 251 0.05 12.68 2.40
N TYR A 252 -0.03 13.97 2.12
CA TYR A 252 -0.43 14.50 0.81
C TYR A 252 0.67 15.26 0.09
N GLU A 253 1.52 15.98 0.82
CA GLU A 253 2.40 16.99 0.23
C GLU A 253 3.82 16.50 -0.11
N PRO A 254 4.47 15.54 0.58
CA PRO A 254 5.84 15.17 0.26
C PRO A 254 6.07 14.78 -1.20
N ALA A 255 5.25 13.89 -1.74
CA ALA A 255 5.32 13.51 -3.15
C ALA A 255 5.06 14.70 -4.10
N ARG A 256 4.07 15.54 -3.77
CA ARG A 256 3.76 16.75 -4.55
C ARG A 256 4.88 17.78 -4.52
N ASN A 257 5.55 17.94 -3.39
CA ASN A 257 6.70 18.82 -3.25
C ASN A 257 7.85 18.36 -4.15
N LEU A 258 8.17 17.07 -4.13
CA LEU A 258 9.17 16.49 -5.03
C LEU A 258 8.84 16.74 -6.50
N LEU A 259 7.59 16.51 -6.91
CA LEU A 259 7.15 16.77 -8.28
C LEU A 259 7.28 18.23 -8.66
N ARG A 260 6.90 19.17 -7.78
CA ARG A 260 7.05 20.62 -8.03
C ARG A 260 8.51 21.04 -8.15
N VAL A 261 9.39 20.49 -7.28
CA VAL A 261 10.85 20.79 -7.34
C VAL A 261 11.47 20.27 -8.64
N MET A 262 10.97 19.14 -9.17
CA MET A 262 11.37 18.62 -10.49
C MET A 262 10.76 19.43 -11.67
N GLY A 263 9.97 20.48 -11.41
CA GLY A 263 9.37 21.31 -12.44
C GLY A 263 8.07 20.78 -13.05
N TYR A 264 7.47 19.75 -12.45
CA TYR A 264 6.19 19.22 -12.94
C TYR A 264 5.00 20.12 -12.59
N GLU A 265 4.12 20.36 -13.57
CA GLU A 265 2.77 20.87 -13.38
C GLU A 265 1.85 19.70 -13.00
N ILE A 266 1.34 19.69 -11.76
CA ILE A 266 0.50 18.62 -11.26
C ILE A 266 -0.95 18.85 -11.69
N CYS A 267 -1.45 18.02 -12.61
CA CYS A 267 -2.85 17.99 -13.02
C CYS A 267 -3.62 17.02 -12.11
N GLU A 268 -4.25 17.55 -11.07
CA GLU A 268 -4.92 16.72 -10.06
C GLU A 268 -6.13 15.96 -10.65
N MET A 269 -6.26 14.69 -10.31
CA MET A 269 -7.49 13.94 -10.56
C MET A 269 -8.63 14.46 -9.67
N TRP A 270 -9.88 14.36 -10.12
CA TRP A 270 -11.05 14.80 -9.34
C TRP A 270 -11.08 14.21 -7.92
N GLN A 271 -10.82 12.90 -7.79
CA GLN A 271 -10.68 12.23 -6.51
C GLN A 271 -9.19 12.10 -6.17
N ASN A 272 -8.72 12.98 -5.29
CA ASN A 272 -7.34 13.03 -4.80
C ASN A 272 -7.30 13.14 -3.28
N ARG A 273 -6.12 13.07 -2.70
CA ARG A 273 -5.87 13.12 -1.25
C ARG A 273 -6.76 12.13 -0.50
N LYS A 274 -7.42 12.53 0.58
CA LYS A 274 -8.30 11.68 1.41
C LYS A 274 -9.40 10.98 0.58
N LEU A 275 -9.92 11.64 -0.45
CA LEU A 275 -10.98 11.11 -1.29
C LEU A 275 -10.46 10.27 -2.48
N THR A 276 -9.17 9.99 -2.56
CA THR A 276 -8.57 9.20 -3.64
C THR A 276 -9.33 7.88 -3.87
N ARG A 277 -9.49 7.50 -5.14
CA ARG A 277 -9.96 6.16 -5.48
C ARG A 277 -8.78 5.19 -5.43
N CYS A 278 -8.95 4.05 -4.75
CA CYS A 278 -7.94 3.00 -4.72
C CYS A 278 -7.68 2.44 -6.13
N CYS A 279 -6.43 2.11 -6.43
CA CYS A 279 -6.00 1.49 -7.69
C CYS A 279 -5.94 -0.05 -7.65
N GLY A 280 -6.35 -0.64 -6.53
CA GLY A 280 -6.21 -2.07 -6.24
C GLY A 280 -5.11 -2.33 -5.20
N SER A 281 -5.34 -3.29 -4.32
CA SER A 281 -4.37 -3.74 -3.32
C SER A 281 -3.53 -4.88 -3.88
N ALA A 282 -2.24 -4.97 -3.55
CA ALA A 282 -1.40 -6.11 -3.91
C ALA A 282 -1.96 -7.41 -3.32
N VAL A 283 -2.39 -7.39 -2.05
CA VAL A 283 -3.03 -8.53 -1.38
C VAL A 283 -4.28 -8.98 -2.12
N ALA A 284 -5.18 -8.05 -2.45
CA ALA A 284 -6.41 -8.38 -3.17
C ALA A 284 -6.13 -8.87 -4.60
N ARG A 285 -5.09 -8.34 -5.25
CA ARG A 285 -4.66 -8.77 -6.59
C ARG A 285 -4.24 -10.24 -6.60
N ALA A 286 -3.66 -10.74 -5.51
CA ALA A 286 -3.23 -12.12 -5.39
C ALA A 286 -4.38 -13.14 -5.47
N TYR A 287 -5.61 -12.77 -5.06
CA TYR A 287 -6.77 -13.67 -5.10
C TYR A 287 -7.95 -13.19 -5.98
N MET A 288 -7.97 -11.91 -6.42
CA MET A 288 -8.97 -11.39 -7.36
C MET A 288 -8.35 -10.48 -8.44
N PRO A 289 -7.40 -11.00 -9.24
CA PRO A 289 -6.60 -10.21 -10.19
C PRO A 289 -7.45 -9.49 -11.23
N GLU A 290 -8.52 -10.11 -11.74
CA GLU A 290 -9.40 -9.50 -12.74
C GLU A 290 -10.13 -8.26 -12.22
N ILE A 291 -10.65 -8.33 -10.99
CA ILE A 291 -11.33 -7.20 -10.35
C ILE A 291 -10.32 -6.08 -10.10
N CYS A 292 -9.15 -6.40 -9.57
CA CYS A 292 -8.09 -5.41 -9.33
C CYS A 292 -7.58 -4.77 -10.63
N GLY A 293 -7.46 -5.55 -11.72
CA GLY A 293 -7.13 -5.03 -13.04
C GLY A 293 -8.18 -4.04 -13.59
N LYS A 294 -9.48 -4.34 -13.38
CA LYS A 294 -10.56 -3.39 -13.74
C LYS A 294 -10.52 -2.12 -12.88
N ILE A 295 -10.16 -2.24 -11.61
CA ILE A 295 -10.01 -1.09 -10.69
C ILE A 295 -8.84 -0.22 -11.11
N ALA A 296 -7.69 -0.81 -11.48
CA ALA A 296 -6.56 -0.06 -11.99
C ALA A 296 -6.91 0.71 -13.29
N ARG A 297 -7.62 0.07 -14.22
CA ARG A 297 -8.16 0.75 -15.43
C ARG A 297 -9.11 1.88 -15.08
N LEU A 298 -10.03 1.68 -14.13
CA LEU A 298 -10.93 2.74 -13.65
C LEU A 298 -10.15 3.94 -13.08
N ARG A 299 -8.99 3.69 -12.43
CA ARG A 299 -8.12 4.78 -11.97
C ARG A 299 -7.42 5.48 -13.13
N TRP A 300 -7.05 4.76 -14.17
CA TRP A 300 -6.55 5.35 -15.42
C TRP A 300 -7.61 6.18 -16.15
N ASP A 301 -8.90 5.78 -16.10
CA ASP A 301 -10.00 6.59 -16.62
C ASP A 301 -10.12 7.93 -15.88
N ASP A 302 -9.86 7.96 -14.56
CA ASP A 302 -9.78 9.22 -13.82
C ASP A 302 -8.57 10.06 -14.25
N ALA A 303 -7.40 9.43 -14.43
CA ALA A 303 -6.19 10.10 -14.90
C ALA A 303 -6.34 10.66 -16.32
N SER A 304 -7.02 9.94 -17.21
CA SER A 304 -7.26 10.36 -18.61
C SER A 304 -8.14 11.60 -18.74
N ARG A 305 -8.89 11.95 -17.70
CA ARG A 305 -9.69 13.18 -17.64
C ARG A 305 -8.88 14.40 -17.24
N THR A 306 -7.60 14.21 -16.88
CA THR A 306 -6.65 15.30 -16.66
C THR A 306 -5.93 15.65 -17.98
N GLU A 307 -5.18 16.75 -17.97
CA GLU A 307 -4.37 17.13 -19.14
C GLU A 307 -3.04 16.37 -19.21
N ALA A 308 -2.70 15.58 -18.17
CA ALA A 308 -1.44 14.86 -18.10
C ALA A 308 -1.51 13.52 -18.84
N LYS A 309 -0.40 13.15 -19.48
CA LYS A 309 -0.21 11.83 -20.09
C LYS A 309 0.68 10.91 -19.26
N LEU A 310 1.31 11.45 -18.23
CA LEU A 310 2.16 10.73 -17.29
C LEU A 310 1.45 10.63 -15.95
N LEU A 311 1.31 9.41 -15.42
CA LEU A 311 0.81 9.12 -14.08
C LEU A 311 1.96 8.63 -13.21
N THR A 312 2.00 9.08 -11.96
CA THR A 312 2.95 8.61 -10.95
C THR A 312 2.27 8.31 -9.62
N ALA A 313 2.93 7.51 -8.81
CA ALA A 313 2.56 7.22 -7.42
C ALA A 313 3.82 7.00 -6.57
N ALA A 314 3.69 7.09 -5.25
CA ALA A 314 4.79 6.96 -4.27
C ALA A 314 4.70 5.68 -3.44
N CYS A 315 4.09 4.62 -3.96
CA CYS A 315 3.90 3.36 -3.23
C CYS A 315 4.08 2.17 -4.17
N PRO A 316 4.92 1.18 -3.82
CA PRO A 316 5.18 0.00 -4.66
C PRO A 316 3.92 -0.75 -5.08
N GLN A 317 2.94 -0.92 -4.19
CA GLN A 317 1.67 -1.58 -4.51
C GLN A 317 0.86 -0.83 -5.58
N SER A 318 0.92 0.51 -5.58
CA SER A 318 0.30 1.33 -6.62
C SER A 318 1.08 1.25 -7.92
N THR A 319 2.41 1.23 -7.86
CA THR A 319 3.31 1.05 -9.01
C THR A 319 3.00 -0.26 -9.73
N GLU A 320 2.97 -1.38 -9.01
CA GLU A 320 2.64 -2.70 -9.59
C GLU A 320 1.28 -2.70 -10.31
N GLY A 321 0.24 -2.14 -9.67
CA GLY A 321 -1.11 -2.17 -10.23
C GLY A 321 -1.32 -1.21 -11.41
N LEU A 322 -0.79 0.00 -11.31
CA LEU A 322 -1.00 1.04 -12.32
C LEU A 322 -0.10 0.85 -13.54
N ALA A 323 1.15 0.41 -13.34
CA ALA A 323 2.07 0.11 -14.46
C ALA A 323 1.55 -1.05 -15.33
N ALA A 324 0.92 -2.06 -14.71
CA ALA A 324 0.34 -3.20 -15.45
C ALA A 324 -0.93 -2.83 -16.26
N ALA A 325 -1.51 -1.65 -16.07
CA ALA A 325 -2.79 -1.25 -16.67
C ALA A 325 -2.69 0.03 -17.53
N VAL A 326 -1.50 0.45 -17.92
CA VAL A 326 -1.25 1.67 -18.71
C VAL A 326 -2.01 1.62 -20.02
N PRO A 327 -2.89 2.59 -20.31
CA PRO A 327 -3.59 2.64 -21.60
C PRO A 327 -2.69 3.21 -22.71
N GLU A 328 -3.05 2.93 -23.95
CA GLU A 328 -2.35 3.46 -25.13
C GLU A 328 -2.28 4.99 -25.10
N GLY A 329 -1.12 5.54 -25.43
CA GLY A 329 -0.86 6.99 -25.44
C GLY A 329 -0.63 7.62 -24.07
N TYR A 330 -0.52 6.82 -23.02
CA TYR A 330 -0.18 7.23 -21.65
C TYR A 330 1.12 6.58 -21.19
N ALA A 331 1.69 7.08 -20.10
CA ALA A 331 2.88 6.53 -19.47
C ALA A 331 2.70 6.48 -17.93
N TYR A 332 3.38 5.53 -17.32
CA TYR A 332 3.54 5.44 -15.87
C TYR A 332 5.03 5.53 -15.52
N ALA A 333 5.34 6.21 -14.43
CA ALA A 333 6.66 6.17 -13.81
C ALA A 333 6.49 6.20 -12.28
N ASP A 334 7.28 5.42 -11.57
CA ASP A 334 7.33 5.48 -10.11
C ASP A 334 7.92 6.83 -9.65
N LEU A 335 7.50 7.35 -8.50
CA LEU A 335 7.99 8.64 -7.99
C LEU A 335 9.52 8.61 -7.76
N PHE A 336 10.03 7.53 -7.18
CA PHE A 336 11.47 7.45 -6.87
C PHE A 336 12.30 7.28 -8.13
N GLU A 337 11.83 6.54 -9.14
CA GLU A 337 12.46 6.50 -10.46
C GLU A 337 12.47 7.87 -11.13
N LEU A 338 11.40 8.67 -10.97
CA LEU A 338 11.39 10.06 -11.48
C LEU A 338 12.41 10.91 -10.73
N VAL A 339 12.48 10.84 -9.40
CA VAL A 339 13.46 11.57 -8.61
C VAL A 339 14.88 11.19 -9.01
N GLU A 340 15.18 9.89 -9.16
CA GLU A 340 16.49 9.41 -9.61
C GLU A 340 16.87 9.99 -10.99
N ARG A 341 15.95 9.96 -11.94
CA ARG A 341 16.19 10.53 -13.29
C ARG A 341 16.46 12.04 -13.29
N HIS A 342 16.02 12.77 -12.27
CA HIS A 342 16.24 14.22 -12.14
C HIS A 342 17.45 14.58 -11.26
N LEU A 343 18.18 13.61 -10.72
CA LEU A 343 19.47 13.83 -10.06
C LEU A 343 20.57 14.15 -11.09
#